data_982bab0fe075d83b9246a5b1573c9592
#
_entry.id   982bab0fe075d83b9246a5b1573c9592
#
_cell.length_a   1.000
_cell.length_b   1.000
_cell.length_c   1.000
_cell.angle_alpha   90.00
_cell.angle_beta   90.00
_cell.angle_gamma   90.00
#
_symmetry.space_group_name_H-M   'P 1'
#
loop_
_entity.id
_entity.type
_entity.pdbx_description
1 polymer ?
#
loop_
_entity_poly.entity_id
_entity_poly.type
_entity_poly.pdbx_seq_one_letter_code
_entity_poly.pdbx_strand_id
1 'polypeptide(L)'
;AIADLLGLERLQLLTAISTLKPVTGRFQYIISKTKVTAIVDYAHTPDALKNVLSTIRKLRTGNEKVITIVGCGGDRDKMKRPEMARIAAELSNQIVLTSDNPRTEDPEEILNDMEAGLDPSLKAKSLRISDRQIAIKTANTLAQPGDIILIAGKGHETYQDIAGVKHHFDDMEEIKSLFKESHT
;
A
#
# COMPACT_ATOMS: atom_id res chain seq x y z
N ALA A 1 2.19 15.10 22.99
CA ALA A 1 2.47 14.23 24.15
C ALA A 1 3.88 14.42 24.73
N ILE A 2 4.94 13.79 24.16
CA ILE A 2 6.31 13.91 24.71
C ILE A 2 6.79 15.39 24.68
N ALA A 3 6.56 16.09 23.58
CA ALA A 3 6.96 17.49 23.44
C ALA A 3 6.20 18.44 24.37
N ASP A 4 4.95 18.16 24.68
CA ASP A 4 4.18 18.88 25.70
C ASP A 4 4.75 18.65 27.10
N LEU A 5 5.21 17.42 27.38
CA LEU A 5 5.89 17.07 28.64
C LEU A 5 7.25 17.77 28.79
N LEU A 6 7.92 18.09 27.68
CA LEU A 6 9.19 18.80 27.64
C LEU A 6 9.04 20.33 27.61
N GLY A 7 7.81 20.86 27.68
CA GLY A 7 7.52 22.29 27.71
C GLY A 7 7.86 23.04 26.41
N LEU A 8 7.91 22.32 25.28
CA LEU A 8 8.17 22.95 23.98
C LEU A 8 6.93 23.72 23.49
N GLU A 9 7.13 24.91 23.01
CA GLU A 9 6.05 25.70 22.42
C GLU A 9 5.43 25.00 21.22
N ARG A 10 4.10 24.91 21.19
CA ARG A 10 3.34 24.20 20.17
C ARG A 10 3.66 24.67 18.74
N LEU A 11 3.86 25.97 18.55
CA LEU A 11 4.18 26.54 17.24
C LEU A 11 5.59 26.13 16.76
N GLN A 12 6.56 26.14 17.65
CA GLN A 12 7.93 25.68 17.36
C GLN A 12 7.95 24.19 17.03
N LEU A 13 7.17 23.38 17.75
CA LEU A 13 7.02 21.95 17.49
C LEU A 13 6.38 21.70 16.11
N LEU A 14 5.29 22.39 15.77
CA LEU A 14 4.61 22.25 14.48
C LEU A 14 5.53 22.67 13.33
N THR A 15 6.31 23.75 13.49
CA THR A 15 7.30 24.19 12.51
C THR A 15 8.41 23.15 12.33
N ALA A 16 8.95 22.60 13.42
CA ALA A 16 9.96 21.54 13.36
C ALA A 16 9.41 20.26 12.69
N ILE A 17 8.18 19.86 13.03
CA ILE A 17 7.53 18.68 12.41
C ILE A 17 7.28 18.91 10.91
N SER A 18 6.90 20.11 10.50
CA SER A 18 6.64 20.42 9.09
C SER A 18 7.90 20.41 8.21
N THR A 19 9.09 20.53 8.81
CA THR A 19 10.39 20.44 8.12
C THR A 19 10.94 19.02 8.04
N LEU A 20 10.32 18.06 8.76
CA LEU A 20 10.74 16.67 8.72
C LEU A 20 10.44 16.08 7.33
N LYS A 21 11.46 15.52 6.69
CA LYS A 21 11.26 14.72 5.48
C LYS A 21 10.59 13.40 5.87
N PRO A 22 9.61 12.92 5.09
CA PRO A 22 9.02 11.61 5.30
C PRO A 22 10.11 10.54 5.33
N VAL A 23 10.00 9.60 6.26
CA VAL A 23 10.87 8.41 6.25
C VAL A 23 10.57 7.61 5.00
N THR A 24 11.61 7.23 4.24
CA THR A 24 11.46 6.42 3.02
C THR A 24 10.60 5.20 3.28
N GLY A 25 9.59 4.97 2.44
CA GLY A 25 8.67 3.84 2.56
C GLY A 25 7.65 3.95 3.71
N ARG A 26 7.50 5.13 4.31
CA ARG A 26 6.47 5.42 5.32
C ARG A 26 5.60 6.57 4.84
N PHE A 27 4.37 6.29 4.44
CA PHE A 27 3.44 7.27 3.87
C PHE A 27 4.10 8.16 2.81
N GLN A 28 5.00 7.57 2.03
CA GLN A 28 5.72 8.29 0.97
C GLN A 28 4.79 8.42 -0.24
N TYR A 29 4.60 9.63 -0.75
CA TYR A 29 3.64 9.85 -1.82
C TYR A 29 4.26 10.53 -3.04
N ILE A 30 3.61 10.33 -4.18
CA ILE A 30 3.87 11.00 -5.44
C ILE A 30 2.54 11.29 -6.14
N ILE A 31 2.46 12.40 -6.84
CA ILE A 31 1.27 12.81 -7.59
C ILE A 31 1.61 12.81 -9.08
N SER A 32 0.79 12.11 -9.88
CA SER A 32 0.90 12.11 -11.34
C SER A 32 0.43 13.44 -11.94
N LYS A 33 0.73 13.68 -13.21
CA LYS A 33 0.20 14.83 -13.95
C LYS A 33 -1.33 14.75 -14.12
N THR A 34 -1.88 13.55 -14.16
CA THR A 34 -3.34 13.31 -14.17
C THR A 34 -3.97 13.45 -12.79
N LYS A 35 -3.21 13.90 -11.78
CA LYS A 35 -3.65 14.11 -10.39
C LYS A 35 -4.05 12.82 -9.64
N VAL A 36 -3.60 11.67 -10.08
CA VAL A 36 -3.64 10.45 -9.27
C VAL A 36 -2.55 10.52 -8.21
N THR A 37 -2.89 10.25 -6.96
CA THR A 37 -1.92 10.21 -5.85
C THR A 37 -1.56 8.77 -5.54
N ALA A 38 -0.30 8.39 -5.63
CA ALA A 38 0.18 7.10 -5.16
C ALA A 38 0.91 7.26 -3.82
N ILE A 39 0.60 6.36 -2.88
CA ILE A 39 1.19 6.31 -1.53
C ILE A 39 1.84 4.95 -1.37
N VAL A 40 3.13 4.93 -1.00
CA VAL A 40 3.88 3.72 -0.66
C VAL A 40 4.09 3.68 0.85
N ASP A 41 3.69 2.57 1.47
CA ASP A 41 3.78 2.41 2.93
C ASP A 41 4.21 0.99 3.34
N TYR A 42 4.94 0.89 4.45
CA TYR A 42 5.42 -0.37 5.03
C TYR A 42 4.34 -1.12 5.85
N ALA A 43 3.08 -0.80 5.67
CA ALA A 43 1.96 -1.42 6.39
C ALA A 43 1.81 -2.90 6.02
N HIS A 44 2.45 -3.78 6.79
CA HIS A 44 2.48 -5.24 6.60
C HIS A 44 1.81 -6.03 7.76
N THR A 45 1.11 -5.32 8.63
CA THR A 45 0.28 -5.89 9.71
C THR A 45 -1.14 -5.35 9.62
N PRO A 46 -2.16 -6.09 10.14
CA PRO A 46 -3.55 -5.64 10.16
C PRO A 46 -3.73 -4.23 10.72
N ASP A 47 -3.16 -3.96 11.90
CA ASP A 47 -3.26 -2.65 12.56
C ASP A 47 -2.59 -1.53 11.76
N ALA A 48 -1.40 -1.78 11.20
CA ALA A 48 -0.71 -0.79 10.38
C ALA A 48 -1.52 -0.48 9.11
N LEU A 49 -2.05 -1.49 8.43
CA LEU A 49 -2.89 -1.32 7.24
C LEU A 49 -4.18 -0.56 7.55
N LYS A 50 -4.84 -0.89 8.65
CA LYS A 50 -6.03 -0.16 9.14
C LYS A 50 -5.71 1.29 9.42
N ASN A 51 -4.57 1.58 10.06
CA ASN A 51 -4.16 2.94 10.41
C ASN A 51 -3.86 3.79 9.18
N VAL A 52 -3.11 3.26 8.20
CA VAL A 52 -2.79 4.01 6.96
C VAL A 52 -4.05 4.27 6.14
N LEU A 53 -4.93 3.26 5.97
CA LEU A 53 -6.20 3.42 5.25
C LEU A 53 -7.16 4.39 5.95
N SER A 54 -7.24 4.33 7.28
CA SER A 54 -8.04 5.29 8.07
C SER A 54 -7.51 6.72 7.92
N THR A 55 -6.19 6.89 7.85
CA THR A 55 -5.56 8.19 7.60
C THR A 55 -5.89 8.71 6.21
N ILE A 56 -5.75 7.88 5.18
CA ILE A 56 -6.12 8.22 3.80
C ILE A 56 -7.58 8.65 3.73
N ARG A 57 -8.50 7.91 4.36
CA ARG A 57 -9.93 8.25 4.38
C ARG A 57 -10.23 9.60 5.04
N LYS A 58 -9.48 9.99 6.06
CA LYS A 58 -9.60 11.31 6.71
C LYS A 58 -9.04 12.46 5.85
N LEU A 59 -8.05 12.17 5.02
CA LEU A 59 -7.42 13.16 4.13
C LEU A 59 -8.22 13.42 2.85
N ARG A 60 -9.10 12.50 2.47
CA ARG A 60 -10.00 12.66 1.33
C ARG A 60 -10.91 13.86 1.52
N THR A 61 -11.06 14.65 0.48
CA THR A 61 -11.86 15.86 0.49
C THR A 61 -13.16 15.74 -0.29
N GLY A 62 -13.33 14.67 -1.08
CA GLY A 62 -14.48 14.46 -1.96
C GLY A 62 -14.71 12.98 -2.29
N ASN A 63 -14.94 12.71 -3.56
CA ASN A 63 -15.32 11.39 -4.08
C ASN A 63 -14.12 10.56 -4.56
N GLU A 64 -12.91 10.91 -4.16
CA GLU A 64 -11.70 10.18 -4.54
C GLU A 64 -11.84 8.71 -4.12
N LYS A 65 -11.60 7.80 -5.06
CA LYS A 65 -11.56 6.36 -4.76
C LYS A 65 -10.20 5.97 -4.20
N VAL A 66 -10.20 4.98 -3.34
CA VAL A 66 -8.98 4.36 -2.83
C VAL A 66 -8.85 2.98 -3.47
N ILE A 67 -7.75 2.76 -4.18
CA ILE A 67 -7.35 1.48 -4.73
C ILE A 67 -6.16 0.99 -3.91
N THR A 68 -6.29 -0.15 -3.25
CA THR A 68 -5.22 -0.67 -2.38
C THR A 68 -4.59 -1.92 -2.98
N ILE A 69 -3.27 -1.89 -3.15
CA ILE A 69 -2.44 -3.03 -3.52
C ILE A 69 -1.85 -3.58 -2.22
N VAL A 70 -2.10 -4.85 -1.94
CA VAL A 70 -1.65 -5.50 -0.71
C VAL A 70 -1.23 -6.94 -0.96
N GLY A 71 -0.12 -7.32 -0.35
CA GLY A 71 0.39 -8.70 -0.33
C GLY A 71 0.81 -9.11 1.07
N CYS A 72 1.04 -10.40 1.24
CA CYS A 72 1.60 -10.97 2.46
C CYS A 72 2.88 -11.74 2.15
N GLY A 73 3.84 -11.71 3.08
CA GLY A 73 5.07 -12.48 2.97
C GLY A 73 4.86 -13.97 3.27
N GLY A 74 5.58 -14.81 2.53
CA GLY A 74 5.76 -16.22 2.85
C GLY A 74 6.68 -16.42 4.06
N ASP A 75 6.66 -17.62 4.66
CA ASP A 75 7.42 -18.00 5.86
C ASP A 75 7.18 -17.03 7.03
N ARG A 76 5.94 -16.54 7.14
CA ARG A 76 5.47 -15.60 8.15
C ARG A 76 4.11 -16.05 8.68
N ASP A 77 3.60 -15.29 9.65
CA ASP A 77 2.28 -15.53 10.23
C ASP A 77 1.18 -15.59 9.16
N LYS A 78 0.61 -16.79 8.98
CA LYS A 78 -0.47 -17.04 8.01
C LYS A 78 -1.82 -16.50 8.51
N MET A 79 -2.01 -16.42 9.83
CA MET A 79 -3.30 -16.00 10.41
C MET A 79 -3.67 -14.55 10.07
N LYS A 80 -2.68 -13.71 9.81
CA LYS A 80 -2.93 -12.32 9.40
C LYS A 80 -3.38 -12.18 7.94
N ARG A 81 -3.15 -13.17 7.07
CA ARG A 81 -3.41 -13.09 5.62
C ARG A 81 -4.87 -12.77 5.30
N PRO A 82 -5.85 -13.54 5.80
CA PRO A 82 -7.27 -13.23 5.56
C PRO A 82 -7.69 -11.89 6.19
N GLU A 83 -7.15 -11.54 7.35
CA GLU A 83 -7.46 -10.27 8.00
C GLU A 83 -6.93 -9.07 7.22
N MET A 84 -5.71 -9.14 6.69
CA MET A 84 -5.12 -8.10 5.83
C MET A 84 -5.99 -7.85 4.60
N ALA A 85 -6.43 -8.90 3.91
CA ALA A 85 -7.30 -8.78 2.74
C ALA A 85 -8.66 -8.17 3.11
N ARG A 86 -9.28 -8.61 4.20
CA ARG A 86 -10.55 -8.08 4.70
C ARG A 86 -10.46 -6.59 5.02
N ILE A 87 -9.46 -6.17 5.80
CA ILE A 87 -9.25 -4.75 6.16
C ILE A 87 -9.04 -3.90 4.91
N ALA A 88 -8.19 -4.36 3.97
CA ALA A 88 -7.99 -3.66 2.71
C ALA A 88 -9.31 -3.48 1.96
N ALA A 89 -10.11 -4.54 1.84
CA ALA A 89 -11.37 -4.50 1.12
C ALA A 89 -12.43 -3.63 1.81
N GLU A 90 -12.57 -3.69 3.13
CA GLU A 90 -13.53 -2.88 3.89
C GLU A 90 -13.23 -1.37 3.80
N LEU A 91 -11.96 -1.00 3.75
CA LEU A 91 -11.54 0.41 3.82
C LEU A 91 -11.20 1.02 2.46
N SER A 92 -11.24 0.24 1.36
CA SER A 92 -10.94 0.69 0.01
C SER A 92 -12.16 0.53 -0.93
N ASN A 93 -12.16 1.26 -2.03
CA ASN A 93 -13.14 1.11 -3.10
C ASN A 93 -12.83 -0.11 -3.96
N GLN A 94 -11.55 -0.41 -4.15
CA GLN A 94 -11.05 -1.58 -4.87
C GLN A 94 -9.76 -2.07 -4.25
N ILE A 95 -9.50 -3.38 -4.33
CA ILE A 95 -8.24 -3.96 -3.88
C ILE A 95 -7.60 -4.81 -4.97
N VAL A 96 -6.29 -4.88 -4.95
CA VAL A 96 -5.48 -5.79 -5.75
C VAL A 96 -4.65 -6.64 -4.79
N LEU A 97 -4.98 -7.91 -4.67
CA LEU A 97 -4.20 -8.89 -3.92
C LEU A 97 -3.02 -9.32 -4.80
N THR A 98 -1.81 -9.26 -4.27
CA THR A 98 -0.60 -9.53 -5.03
C THR A 98 0.48 -10.18 -4.17
N SER A 99 1.57 -10.62 -4.80
CA SER A 99 2.72 -11.14 -4.10
C SER A 99 3.51 -10.02 -3.41
N ASP A 100 4.03 -10.31 -2.24
CA ASP A 100 5.04 -9.50 -1.53
C ASP A 100 6.42 -10.17 -1.67
N ASN A 101 6.92 -10.82 -0.64
CA ASN A 101 8.09 -11.68 -0.64
C ASN A 101 7.61 -13.12 -0.40
N PRO A 102 7.33 -13.93 -1.42
CA PRO A 102 6.81 -15.29 -1.21
C PRO A 102 7.80 -16.22 -0.54
N ARG A 103 9.10 -15.92 -0.60
CA ARG A 103 10.19 -16.74 -0.05
C ARG A 103 10.10 -18.18 -0.56
N THR A 104 9.92 -19.15 0.36
CA THR A 104 9.83 -20.57 0.00
C THR A 104 8.40 -21.05 -0.27
N GLU A 105 7.39 -20.23 0.04
CA GLU A 105 5.99 -20.58 -0.21
C GLU A 105 5.56 -20.26 -1.65
N ASP A 106 4.58 -21.02 -2.14
CA ASP A 106 3.91 -20.72 -3.41
C ASP A 106 3.12 -19.40 -3.26
N PRO A 107 3.39 -18.38 -4.10
CA PRO A 107 2.65 -17.14 -4.05
C PRO A 107 1.13 -17.31 -4.25
N GLU A 108 0.70 -18.31 -5.01
CA GLU A 108 -0.73 -18.58 -5.22
C GLU A 108 -1.40 -19.10 -3.94
N GLU A 109 -0.71 -19.92 -3.13
CA GLU A 109 -1.22 -20.36 -1.84
C GLU A 109 -1.35 -19.20 -0.84
N ILE A 110 -0.40 -18.27 -0.85
CA ILE A 110 -0.50 -17.05 -0.04
C ILE A 110 -1.74 -16.23 -0.43
N LEU A 111 -2.01 -16.10 -1.73
CA LEU A 111 -3.18 -15.40 -2.24
C LEU A 111 -4.49 -16.15 -1.92
N ASN A 112 -4.50 -17.49 -1.92
CA ASN A 112 -5.62 -18.30 -1.46
C ASN A 112 -5.97 -18.00 0.01
N ASP A 113 -4.96 -17.96 0.88
CA ASP A 113 -5.15 -17.61 2.29
C ASP A 113 -5.69 -16.18 2.47
N MET A 114 -5.24 -15.25 1.65
CA MET A 114 -5.77 -13.87 1.68
C MET A 114 -7.22 -13.81 1.22
N GLU A 115 -7.56 -14.45 0.12
CA GLU A 115 -8.93 -14.48 -0.42
C GLU A 115 -9.93 -15.15 0.51
N ALA A 116 -9.49 -16.10 1.34
CA ALA A 116 -10.33 -16.74 2.35
C ALA A 116 -10.93 -15.75 3.36
N GLY A 117 -10.34 -14.56 3.51
CA GLY A 117 -10.86 -13.47 4.34
C GLY A 117 -11.96 -12.62 3.71
N LEU A 118 -12.31 -12.87 2.43
CA LEU A 118 -13.24 -12.04 1.67
C LEU A 118 -14.59 -12.76 1.51
N ASP A 119 -15.64 -12.13 1.97
CA ASP A 119 -17.01 -12.53 1.61
C ASP A 119 -17.32 -12.20 0.13
N PRO A 120 -18.44 -12.68 -0.42
CA PRO A 120 -18.80 -12.44 -1.83
C PRO A 120 -18.86 -10.95 -2.21
N SER A 121 -19.29 -10.07 -1.28
CA SER A 121 -19.40 -8.63 -1.54
C SER A 121 -18.03 -7.97 -1.63
N LEU A 122 -17.09 -8.38 -0.79
CA LEU A 122 -15.71 -7.92 -0.79
C LEU A 122 -14.93 -8.48 -1.99
N LYS A 123 -15.20 -9.74 -2.38
CA LYS A 123 -14.62 -10.35 -3.60
C LYS A 123 -15.00 -9.59 -4.87
N ALA A 124 -16.21 -9.06 -4.97
CA ALA A 124 -16.67 -8.31 -6.14
C ALA A 124 -15.81 -7.07 -6.46
N LYS A 125 -15.09 -6.54 -5.48
CA LYS A 125 -14.16 -5.41 -5.65
C LYS A 125 -12.69 -5.78 -5.48
N SER A 126 -12.38 -7.07 -5.54
CA SER A 126 -11.03 -7.61 -5.44
C SER A 126 -10.54 -8.10 -6.79
N LEU A 127 -9.31 -7.76 -7.13
CA LEU A 127 -8.54 -8.37 -8.20
C LEU A 127 -7.43 -9.21 -7.58
N ARG A 128 -7.13 -10.35 -8.19
CA ARG A 128 -6.01 -11.21 -7.82
C ARG A 128 -5.00 -11.20 -8.95
N ILE A 129 -3.81 -10.67 -8.69
CA ILE A 129 -2.72 -10.53 -9.66
C ILE A 129 -1.43 -10.86 -8.94
N SER A 130 -0.91 -12.06 -9.16
CA SER A 130 0.28 -12.57 -8.44
C SER A 130 1.52 -11.73 -8.73
N ASP A 131 1.72 -11.32 -9.97
CA ASP A 131 2.80 -10.42 -10.36
C ASP A 131 2.57 -9.01 -9.82
N ARG A 132 3.46 -8.55 -8.92
CA ARG A 132 3.32 -7.25 -8.25
C ARG A 132 3.49 -6.06 -9.20
N GLN A 133 4.33 -6.17 -10.21
CA GLN A 133 4.50 -5.12 -11.23
C GLN A 133 3.22 -4.96 -12.03
N ILE A 134 2.62 -6.06 -12.47
CA ILE A 134 1.33 -6.06 -13.17
C ILE A 134 0.22 -5.54 -12.26
N ALA A 135 0.24 -5.88 -10.97
CA ALA A 135 -0.72 -5.37 -9.99
C ALA A 135 -0.66 -3.83 -9.87
N ILE A 136 0.55 -3.26 -9.76
CA ILE A 136 0.75 -1.81 -9.70
C ILE A 136 0.31 -1.14 -11.01
N LYS A 137 0.67 -1.70 -12.16
CA LYS A 137 0.24 -1.21 -13.47
C LYS A 137 -1.28 -1.23 -13.62
N THR A 138 -1.92 -2.32 -13.19
CA THR A 138 -3.39 -2.46 -13.23
C THR A 138 -4.07 -1.42 -12.36
N ALA A 139 -3.61 -1.22 -11.13
CA ALA A 139 -4.15 -0.20 -10.24
C ALA A 139 -4.01 1.22 -10.84
N ASN A 140 -2.86 1.52 -11.46
CA ASN A 140 -2.65 2.79 -12.16
C ASN A 140 -3.62 2.99 -13.33
N THR A 141 -3.90 1.92 -14.09
CA THR A 141 -4.84 1.97 -15.22
C THR A 141 -6.30 2.17 -14.77
N LEU A 142 -6.67 1.64 -13.61
CA LEU A 142 -8.01 1.77 -13.04
C LEU A 142 -8.27 3.13 -12.38
N ALA A 143 -7.21 3.80 -11.92
CA ALA A 143 -7.33 5.06 -11.22
C ALA A 143 -7.77 6.20 -12.15
N GLN A 144 -8.71 7.02 -11.67
CA GLN A 144 -9.16 8.23 -12.32
C GLN A 144 -8.49 9.47 -11.70
N PRO A 145 -8.49 10.62 -12.38
CA PRO A 145 -7.96 11.86 -11.81
C PRO A 145 -8.55 12.16 -10.42
N GLY A 146 -7.68 12.36 -9.44
CA GLY A 146 -8.04 12.58 -8.03
C GLY A 146 -8.01 11.32 -7.17
N ASP A 147 -8.04 10.12 -7.76
CA ASP A 147 -8.01 8.86 -7.00
C ASP A 147 -6.67 8.65 -6.27
N ILE A 148 -6.72 7.79 -5.27
CA ILE A 148 -5.57 7.44 -4.42
C ILE A 148 -5.24 5.96 -4.59
N ILE A 149 -3.99 5.65 -4.91
CA ILE A 149 -3.44 4.30 -4.94
C ILE A 149 -2.60 4.12 -3.69
N LEU A 150 -2.94 3.16 -2.83
CA LEU A 150 -2.08 2.72 -1.72
C LEU A 150 -1.35 1.45 -2.15
N ILE A 151 -0.01 1.48 -2.10
CA ILE A 151 0.86 0.32 -2.30
C ILE A 151 1.42 -0.05 -0.93
N ALA A 152 0.87 -1.11 -0.32
CA ALA A 152 1.15 -1.51 1.05
C ALA A 152 2.03 -2.77 1.12
N GLY A 153 2.87 -2.83 2.16
CA GLY A 153 3.65 -4.00 2.55
C GLY A 153 5.15 -3.76 2.52
N LYS A 154 5.71 -3.46 1.35
CA LYS A 154 7.17 -3.36 1.15
C LYS A 154 7.78 -2.05 1.64
N GLY A 155 7.06 -0.94 1.51
CA GLY A 155 7.56 0.37 1.93
C GLY A 155 8.92 0.71 1.31
N HIS A 156 9.99 0.63 2.10
CA HIS A 156 11.36 0.95 1.68
C HIS A 156 12.16 -0.26 1.14
N GLU A 157 11.56 -1.44 1.09
CA GLU A 157 12.23 -2.62 0.55
C GLU A 157 12.43 -2.48 -0.95
N THR A 158 13.66 -2.71 -1.41
CA THR A 158 14.06 -2.59 -2.83
C THR A 158 14.26 -3.96 -3.49
N TYR A 159 13.66 -5.01 -2.94
CA TYR A 159 13.77 -6.37 -3.48
C TYR A 159 12.48 -7.15 -3.28
N GLN A 160 12.32 -8.20 -4.07
CA GLN A 160 11.38 -9.29 -3.87
C GLN A 160 12.17 -10.60 -3.67
N ASP A 161 11.90 -11.30 -2.56
CA ASP A 161 12.53 -12.58 -2.23
C ASP A 161 11.65 -13.72 -2.75
N ILE A 162 12.16 -14.43 -3.77
CA ILE A 162 11.48 -15.57 -4.42
C ILE A 162 12.42 -16.77 -4.32
N ALA A 163 12.01 -17.82 -3.65
CA ALA A 163 12.78 -19.04 -3.44
C ALA A 163 14.21 -18.78 -2.88
N GLY A 164 14.35 -17.79 -1.98
CA GLY A 164 15.62 -17.40 -1.36
C GLY A 164 16.51 -16.51 -2.25
N VAL A 165 16.06 -16.15 -3.45
CA VAL A 165 16.78 -15.24 -4.35
C VAL A 165 16.10 -13.86 -4.28
N LYS A 166 16.92 -12.84 -4.01
CA LYS A 166 16.46 -11.44 -3.99
C LYS A 166 16.56 -10.83 -5.38
N HIS A 167 15.43 -10.52 -5.96
CA HIS A 167 15.31 -9.77 -7.21
C HIS A 167 15.07 -8.31 -6.90
N HIS A 168 15.69 -7.39 -7.64
CA HIS A 168 15.42 -5.97 -7.47
C HIS A 168 13.94 -5.67 -7.74
N PHE A 169 13.29 -4.98 -6.82
CA PHE A 169 11.91 -4.54 -6.94
C PHE A 169 11.62 -3.44 -5.92
N ASP A 170 11.26 -2.25 -6.38
CA ASP A 170 10.94 -1.10 -5.53
C ASP A 170 9.59 -0.51 -5.96
N ASP A 171 8.60 -0.56 -5.05
CA ASP A 171 7.24 -0.05 -5.31
C ASP A 171 7.22 1.41 -5.79
N MET A 172 8.12 2.24 -5.24
CA MET A 172 8.19 3.64 -5.60
C MET A 172 8.82 3.86 -6.98
N GLU A 173 9.81 3.06 -7.37
CA GLU A 173 10.40 3.09 -8.72
C GLU A 173 9.35 2.68 -9.75
N GLU A 174 8.62 1.59 -9.51
CA GLU A 174 7.58 1.08 -10.39
C GLU A 174 6.50 2.14 -10.66
N ILE A 175 5.91 2.71 -9.61
CA ILE A 175 4.83 3.69 -9.81
C ILE A 175 5.34 5.01 -10.40
N LYS A 176 6.57 5.42 -10.09
CA LYS A 176 7.19 6.61 -10.72
C LYS A 176 7.39 6.44 -12.22
N SER A 177 7.80 5.25 -12.66
CA SER A 177 7.95 4.93 -14.09
C SER A 177 6.61 5.08 -14.82
N LEU A 178 5.55 4.46 -14.28
CA LEU A 178 4.20 4.55 -14.85
C LEU A 178 3.66 5.98 -14.91
N PHE A 179 3.93 6.80 -13.88
CA PHE A 179 3.51 8.20 -13.86
C PHE A 179 4.28 9.08 -14.86
N LYS A 180 5.46 8.65 -15.32
CA LYS A 180 6.21 9.33 -16.39
C LYS A 180 5.73 8.90 -17.78
N GLU A 181 5.42 7.61 -17.99
CA GLU A 181 5.00 7.03 -19.27
C GLU A 181 3.59 7.47 -19.71
N SER A 182 2.74 7.88 -18.81
CA SER A 182 1.38 8.37 -19.11
C SER A 182 1.34 9.66 -19.96
N HIS A 183 2.37 9.88 -20.82
CA HIS A 183 2.63 11.11 -21.56
C HIS A 183 2.85 10.90 -23.06
N THR A 184 2.60 9.71 -23.58
CA THR A 184 2.54 9.44 -25.01
C THR A 184 1.10 9.09 -25.39
#